data_af95ef9c0f6b2b07731d821f129a7df6
#
_entry.id   af95ef9c0f6b2b07731d821f129a7df6
#
_cell.length_a   1.000
_cell.length_b   1.000
_cell.length_c   1.000
_cell.angle_alpha   90.00
_cell.angle_beta   90.00
_cell.angle_gamma   90.00
#
_symmetry.space_group_name_H-M   'P 1'
#
loop_
_entity.id
_entity.type
_entity.pdbx_description
1 polymer ?
#
loop_
_entity_poly.entity_id
_entity_poly.type
_entity_poly.pdbx_seq_one_letter_code
_entity_poly.pdbx_strand_id
1 'polypeptide(L)'
;MQEYLLESPWIIGLLGFFLAAVLIYAWIQSGRDLFWKSSLGVALATVALLVINVTYKTDREVLDEFIHKIAADLQANRFQEVVKSVHPDASEELRSLKSQLEAVEFESVQIKKIHGIDLGKSTNPKNASIRMNVFVRASRGQNAGSVPRWVRVHLEQDHGKWFVVDYEHRDPHYEMLNRDGRERLDSLYKR
;
A
#
# COMPACT_ATOMS: atom_id res chain seq x y z
N MET A 1 -6.79 -2.39 -15.89
CA MET A 1 -7.97 -3.30 -15.79
C MET A 1 -7.60 -4.76 -15.46
N GLN A 2 -6.42 -5.26 -15.84
CA GLN A 2 -6.01 -6.65 -15.50
C GLN A 2 -5.62 -6.85 -14.03
N GLU A 3 -5.17 -5.82 -13.34
CA GLU A 3 -4.74 -5.91 -11.93
C GLU A 3 -5.92 -6.13 -10.96
N TYR A 4 -7.09 -5.57 -11.23
CA TYR A 4 -8.25 -5.68 -10.33
C TYR A 4 -8.87 -7.08 -10.24
N LEU A 5 -8.74 -7.91 -11.25
CA LEU A 5 -9.32 -9.26 -11.26
C LEU A 5 -8.55 -10.25 -10.38
N LEU A 6 -7.23 -10.06 -10.25
CA LEU A 6 -6.37 -10.91 -9.42
C LEU A 6 -6.30 -10.46 -7.95
N GLU A 7 -6.60 -9.19 -7.69
CA GLU A 7 -6.57 -8.60 -6.33
C GLU A 7 -7.84 -8.90 -5.50
N SER A 8 -8.91 -9.42 -6.14
CA SER A 8 -10.17 -9.66 -5.44
C SER A 8 -10.50 -11.16 -5.32
N PRO A 9 -10.21 -11.81 -4.17
CA PRO A 9 -10.48 -13.22 -3.94
C PRO A 9 -11.98 -13.59 -4.12
N TRP A 10 -12.88 -12.63 -3.87
CA TRP A 10 -14.31 -12.79 -4.05
C TRP A 10 -14.71 -13.04 -5.51
N ILE A 11 -14.07 -12.37 -6.46
CA ILE A 11 -14.36 -12.53 -7.89
C ILE A 11 -13.93 -13.93 -8.34
N ILE A 12 -12.78 -14.41 -7.91
CA ILE A 12 -12.27 -15.76 -8.22
C ILE A 12 -13.22 -16.82 -7.65
N GLY A 13 -13.63 -16.67 -6.38
CA GLY A 13 -14.56 -17.58 -5.73
C GLY A 13 -15.93 -17.62 -6.41
N LEU A 14 -16.46 -16.46 -6.78
CA LEU A 14 -17.77 -16.33 -7.43
C LEU A 14 -17.78 -16.94 -8.83
N LEU A 15 -16.74 -16.69 -9.63
CA LEU A 15 -16.55 -17.28 -10.96
C LEU A 15 -16.41 -18.80 -10.89
N GLY A 16 -15.57 -19.30 -9.98
CA GLY A 16 -15.38 -20.73 -9.79
C GLY A 16 -16.65 -21.43 -9.33
N PHE A 17 -17.39 -20.83 -8.39
CA PHE A 17 -18.69 -21.35 -7.94
C PHE A 17 -19.72 -21.41 -9.07
N PHE A 18 -19.84 -20.33 -9.84
CA PHE A 18 -20.78 -20.28 -10.97
C PHE A 18 -20.46 -21.34 -12.03
N LEU A 19 -19.18 -21.49 -12.38
CA LEU A 19 -18.74 -22.49 -13.37
C LEU A 19 -19.00 -23.92 -12.88
N ALA A 20 -18.71 -24.20 -11.61
CA ALA A 20 -19.00 -25.50 -11.00
C ALA A 20 -20.51 -25.81 -10.99
N ALA A 21 -21.35 -24.81 -10.66
CA ALA A 21 -22.81 -24.98 -10.67
C ALA A 21 -23.35 -25.30 -12.07
N VAL A 22 -22.86 -24.64 -13.12
CA VAL A 22 -23.23 -24.91 -14.51
C VAL A 22 -22.86 -26.35 -14.91
N LEU A 23 -21.67 -26.81 -14.52
CA LEU A 23 -21.23 -28.19 -14.82
C LEU A 23 -22.05 -29.24 -14.08
N ILE A 24 -22.42 -28.99 -12.82
CA ILE A 24 -23.31 -29.85 -12.03
C ILE A 24 -24.69 -29.92 -12.70
N TYR A 25 -25.23 -28.78 -13.13
CA TYR A 25 -26.51 -28.74 -13.85
C TYR A 25 -26.46 -29.53 -15.16
N ALA A 26 -25.38 -29.38 -15.94
CA ALA A 26 -25.17 -30.14 -17.17
C ALA A 26 -25.04 -31.65 -16.90
N TRP A 27 -24.44 -32.05 -15.77
CA TRP A 27 -24.38 -33.44 -15.34
C TRP A 27 -25.77 -33.99 -15.03
N ILE A 28 -26.59 -33.27 -14.28
CA ILE A 28 -27.97 -33.69 -13.95
C ILE A 28 -28.81 -33.91 -15.23
N GLN A 29 -28.64 -33.03 -16.23
CA GLN A 29 -29.39 -33.16 -17.49
C GLN A 29 -28.89 -34.27 -18.42
N SER A 30 -27.57 -34.45 -18.50
CA SER A 30 -26.96 -35.34 -19.52
C SER A 30 -26.61 -36.73 -18.99
N GLY A 31 -26.51 -36.91 -17.65
CA GLY A 31 -26.08 -38.14 -16.99
C GLY A 31 -24.63 -38.56 -17.29
N ARG A 32 -23.82 -37.69 -17.93
CA ARG A 32 -22.45 -38.02 -18.32
C ARG A 32 -21.48 -37.73 -17.16
N ASP A 33 -20.76 -38.75 -16.71
CA ASP A 33 -19.79 -38.67 -15.63
C ASP A 33 -18.66 -37.65 -15.87
N LEU A 34 -18.41 -37.29 -17.14
CA LEU A 34 -17.43 -36.29 -17.51
C LEU A 34 -17.71 -34.94 -16.84
N PHE A 35 -18.96 -34.48 -16.77
CA PHE A 35 -19.33 -33.21 -16.21
C PHE A 35 -19.12 -33.15 -14.67
N TRP A 36 -19.40 -34.26 -13.98
CA TRP A 36 -19.13 -34.39 -12.56
C TRP A 36 -17.63 -34.28 -12.27
N LYS A 37 -16.79 -35.02 -13.01
CA LYS A 37 -15.34 -34.98 -12.87
C LYS A 37 -14.75 -33.58 -13.19
N SER A 38 -15.31 -32.94 -14.21
CA SER A 38 -14.91 -31.57 -14.58
C SER A 38 -15.29 -30.55 -13.49
N SER A 39 -16.49 -30.68 -12.90
CA SER A 39 -16.91 -29.81 -11.78
C SER A 39 -15.98 -29.95 -10.58
N LEU A 40 -15.56 -31.16 -10.22
CA LEU A 40 -14.60 -31.40 -9.16
C LEU A 40 -13.24 -30.77 -9.49
N GLY A 41 -12.78 -30.88 -10.74
CA GLY A 41 -11.55 -30.25 -11.22
C GLY A 41 -11.60 -28.72 -11.11
N VAL A 42 -12.72 -28.11 -11.50
CA VAL A 42 -12.92 -26.65 -11.36
C VAL A 42 -12.93 -26.23 -9.89
N ALA A 43 -13.59 -26.98 -9.01
CA ALA A 43 -13.63 -26.69 -7.59
C ALA A 43 -12.21 -26.73 -6.98
N LEU A 44 -11.42 -27.76 -7.28
CA LEU A 44 -10.05 -27.88 -6.82
C LEU A 44 -9.15 -26.75 -7.35
N ALA A 45 -9.27 -26.41 -8.64
CA ALA A 45 -8.53 -25.29 -9.24
C ALA A 45 -8.89 -23.96 -8.60
N THR A 46 -10.18 -23.73 -8.31
CA THR A 46 -10.64 -22.51 -7.63
C THR A 46 -10.04 -22.40 -6.22
N VAL A 47 -10.06 -23.49 -5.45
CA VAL A 47 -9.45 -23.54 -4.11
C VAL A 47 -7.94 -23.26 -4.20
N ALA A 48 -7.25 -23.89 -5.15
CA ALA A 48 -5.81 -23.66 -5.33
C ALA A 48 -5.50 -22.19 -5.67
N LEU A 49 -6.28 -21.57 -6.56
CA LEU A 49 -6.13 -20.14 -6.89
C LEU A 49 -6.41 -19.24 -5.69
N LEU A 50 -7.41 -19.54 -4.87
CA LEU A 50 -7.71 -18.78 -3.66
C LEU A 50 -6.57 -18.90 -2.64
N VAL A 51 -6.00 -20.08 -2.45
CA VAL A 51 -4.84 -20.29 -1.56
C VAL A 51 -3.64 -19.49 -2.05
N ILE A 52 -3.35 -19.55 -3.35
CA ILE A 52 -2.27 -18.75 -3.95
C ILE A 52 -2.52 -17.26 -3.72
N ASN A 53 -3.72 -16.77 -4.00
CA ASN A 53 -4.08 -15.35 -3.86
C ASN A 53 -3.95 -14.86 -2.41
N VAL A 54 -4.33 -15.66 -1.41
CA VAL A 54 -4.21 -15.31 0.02
C VAL A 54 -2.77 -15.39 0.51
N THR A 55 -1.95 -16.28 -0.09
CA THR A 55 -0.57 -16.51 0.37
C THR A 55 0.41 -15.49 -0.21
N TYR A 56 0.17 -15.02 -1.43
CA TYR A 56 1.04 -14.04 -2.09
C TYR A 56 0.52 -12.63 -1.88
N LYS A 57 1.13 -11.88 -0.95
CA LYS A 57 0.88 -10.45 -0.79
C LYS A 57 1.42 -9.69 -2.00
N THR A 58 0.64 -8.77 -2.50
CA THR A 58 1.09 -7.84 -3.54
C THR A 58 2.11 -6.85 -2.99
N ASP A 59 2.98 -6.31 -3.84
CA ASP A 59 3.94 -5.26 -3.43
C ASP A 59 3.22 -4.07 -2.78
N ARG A 60 1.99 -3.76 -3.19
CA ARG A 60 1.18 -2.68 -2.60
C ARG A 60 0.72 -2.99 -1.17
N GLU A 61 0.28 -4.21 -0.90
CA GLU A 61 -0.11 -4.65 0.45
C GLU A 61 1.09 -4.65 1.40
N VAL A 62 2.24 -5.13 0.91
CA VAL A 62 3.48 -5.09 1.68
C VAL A 62 3.89 -3.66 2.03
N LEU A 63 3.77 -2.73 1.08
CA LEU A 63 4.08 -1.33 1.27
C LEU A 63 3.08 -0.63 2.21
N ASP A 64 1.79 -0.98 2.12
CA ASP A 64 0.76 -0.48 3.03
C ASP A 64 1.04 -0.91 4.47
N GLU A 65 1.30 -2.20 4.69
CA GLU A 65 1.69 -2.72 6.01
C GLU A 65 2.99 -2.08 6.51
N PHE A 66 3.98 -1.89 5.63
CA PHE A 66 5.26 -1.29 5.98
C PHE A 66 5.10 0.13 6.51
N ILE A 67 4.30 0.97 5.83
CA ILE A 67 4.09 2.35 6.26
C ILE A 67 3.26 2.44 7.56
N HIS A 68 2.27 1.55 7.72
CA HIS A 68 1.51 1.46 8.96
C HIS A 68 2.39 1.01 10.14
N LYS A 69 3.34 0.11 9.89
CA LYS A 69 4.32 -0.30 10.90
C LYS A 69 5.21 0.89 11.31
N ILE A 70 5.73 1.66 10.36
CA ILE A 70 6.51 2.85 10.68
C ILE A 70 5.70 3.84 11.52
N ALA A 71 4.43 4.08 11.18
CA ALA A 71 3.56 4.96 11.95
C ALA A 71 3.33 4.45 13.38
N ALA A 72 3.15 3.13 13.54
CA ALA A 72 3.01 2.50 14.85
C ALA A 72 4.31 2.55 15.68
N ASP A 73 5.47 2.38 15.03
CA ASP A 73 6.77 2.49 15.69
C ASP A 73 7.05 3.92 16.14
N LEU A 74 6.70 4.92 15.32
CA LEU A 74 6.76 6.34 15.70
C LEU A 74 5.85 6.65 16.89
N GLN A 75 4.59 6.21 16.85
CA GLN A 75 3.64 6.42 17.95
C GLN A 75 4.09 5.74 19.26
N ALA A 76 4.78 4.61 19.15
CA ALA A 76 5.35 3.90 20.30
C ALA A 76 6.71 4.45 20.74
N ASN A 77 7.20 5.51 20.09
CA ASN A 77 8.53 6.12 20.30
C ASN A 77 9.69 5.12 20.15
N ARG A 78 9.50 4.08 19.28
CA ARG A 78 10.51 3.09 18.96
C ARG A 78 11.41 3.58 17.82
N PHE A 79 12.14 4.66 18.05
CA PHE A 79 12.91 5.34 17.02
C PHE A 79 13.99 4.48 16.37
N GLN A 80 14.57 3.54 17.12
CA GLN A 80 15.56 2.63 16.56
C GLN A 80 14.96 1.71 15.47
N GLU A 81 13.69 1.29 15.62
CA GLU A 81 13.02 0.49 14.60
C GLU A 81 12.69 1.32 13.35
N VAL A 82 12.30 2.59 13.56
CA VAL A 82 12.09 3.52 12.46
C VAL A 82 13.39 3.75 11.67
N VAL A 83 14.51 3.95 12.36
CA VAL A 83 15.83 4.16 11.72
C VAL A 83 16.28 2.92 10.94
N LYS A 84 15.96 1.70 11.40
CA LYS A 84 16.24 0.46 10.65
C LYS A 84 15.44 0.36 9.33
N SER A 85 14.35 1.09 9.23
CA SER A 85 13.53 1.16 8.02
C SER A 85 14.06 2.17 6.99
N VAL A 86 15.11 2.93 7.33
CA VAL A 86 15.78 3.90 6.46
C VAL A 86 16.93 3.22 5.74
N HIS A 87 17.06 3.48 4.43
CA HIS A 87 18.15 2.94 3.63
C HIS A 87 19.52 3.51 4.08
N PRO A 88 20.60 2.70 4.10
CA PRO A 88 21.94 3.21 4.46
C PRO A 88 22.42 4.38 3.59
N ASP A 89 22.03 4.39 2.31
CA ASP A 89 22.37 5.44 1.34
C ASP A 89 21.29 6.52 1.20
N ALA A 90 20.37 6.61 2.19
CA ALA A 90 19.35 7.64 2.22
C ALA A 90 19.95 9.06 2.32
N SER A 91 19.14 10.07 2.00
CA SER A 91 19.54 11.48 2.07
C SER A 91 20.09 11.86 3.46
N GLU A 92 20.99 12.86 3.51
CA GLU A 92 21.56 13.33 4.78
C GLU A 92 20.48 13.81 5.77
N GLU A 93 19.39 14.38 5.23
CA GLU A 93 18.23 14.81 6.02
C GLU A 93 17.58 13.63 6.76
N LEU A 94 17.43 12.51 6.10
CA LEU A 94 16.91 11.28 6.70
C LEU A 94 17.88 10.66 7.71
N ARG A 95 19.19 10.76 7.47
CA ARG A 95 20.20 10.28 8.43
C ARG A 95 20.21 11.11 9.71
N SER A 96 19.97 12.41 9.61
CA SER A 96 19.83 13.30 10.77
C SER A 96 18.50 13.12 11.53
N LEU A 97 17.55 12.41 10.94
CA LEU A 97 16.22 12.19 11.50
C LEU A 97 16.26 11.55 12.88
N LYS A 98 17.21 10.65 13.13
CA LYS A 98 17.35 9.98 14.44
C LYS A 98 17.50 10.99 15.57
N SER A 99 18.38 11.97 15.43
CA SER A 99 18.60 12.99 16.47
C SER A 99 17.40 13.93 16.63
N GLN A 100 16.66 14.16 15.55
CA GLN A 100 15.45 14.97 15.58
C GLN A 100 14.28 14.24 16.24
N LEU A 101 14.13 12.94 15.98
CA LEU A 101 13.08 12.10 16.55
C LEU A 101 13.27 11.91 18.07
N GLU A 102 14.50 11.74 18.54
CA GLU A 102 14.81 11.60 19.97
C GLU A 102 14.47 12.87 20.79
N ALA A 103 14.34 14.01 20.13
CA ALA A 103 13.96 15.29 20.76
C ALA A 103 12.44 15.52 20.81
N VAL A 104 11.64 14.62 20.25
CA VAL A 104 10.18 14.74 20.11
C VAL A 104 9.52 13.50 20.67
N GLU A 105 8.51 13.66 21.50
CA GLU A 105 7.67 12.58 22.01
C GLU A 105 6.37 12.54 21.21
N PHE A 106 6.12 11.41 20.55
CA PHE A 106 4.92 11.22 19.75
C PHE A 106 3.80 10.63 20.60
N GLU A 107 2.72 11.37 20.77
CA GLU A 107 1.51 10.92 21.47
C GLU A 107 0.57 10.14 20.55
N SER A 108 0.49 10.56 19.28
CA SER A 108 -0.36 9.91 18.30
C SER A 108 0.16 10.16 16.88
N VAL A 109 0.25 9.10 16.09
CA VAL A 109 0.57 9.15 14.66
C VAL A 109 -0.49 8.35 13.91
N GLN A 110 -1.35 9.04 13.14
CA GLN A 110 -2.47 8.43 12.45
C GLN A 110 -2.39 8.69 10.95
N ILE A 111 -2.36 7.63 10.17
CA ILE A 111 -2.55 7.72 8.73
C ILE A 111 -4.05 7.91 8.49
N LYS A 112 -4.44 9.09 8.03
CA LYS A 112 -5.86 9.42 7.76
C LYS A 112 -6.33 8.91 6.42
N LYS A 113 -5.45 8.99 5.41
CA LYS A 113 -5.76 8.54 4.04
C LYS A 113 -4.48 8.29 3.26
N ILE A 114 -4.39 7.16 2.61
CA ILE A 114 -3.41 6.89 1.57
C ILE A 114 -4.05 7.26 0.23
N HIS A 115 -3.45 8.22 -0.48
CA HIS A 115 -3.95 8.73 -1.76
C HIS A 115 -3.54 7.86 -2.93
N GLY A 116 -2.41 7.17 -2.80
CA GLY A 116 -1.91 6.24 -3.80
C GLY A 116 -0.56 5.65 -3.43
N ILE A 117 -0.35 4.45 -3.91
CA ILE A 117 0.92 3.72 -3.88
C ILE A 117 1.31 3.54 -5.34
N ASP A 118 2.31 4.30 -5.78
CA ASP A 118 2.81 4.28 -7.14
C ASP A 118 4.08 3.42 -7.17
N LEU A 119 4.02 2.29 -7.83
CA LEU A 119 5.18 1.44 -8.09
C LEU A 119 5.94 1.98 -9.31
N GLY A 120 7.23 2.17 -9.17
CA GLY A 120 8.09 2.59 -10.25
C GLY A 120 8.20 1.52 -11.34
N LYS A 121 8.59 1.93 -12.54
CA LYS A 121 8.80 1.03 -13.68
C LYS A 121 10.13 0.26 -13.59
N SER A 122 11.02 0.66 -12.70
CA SER A 122 12.29 -0.03 -12.48
C SER A 122 12.07 -1.36 -11.80
N THR A 123 12.74 -2.39 -12.30
CA THR A 123 12.70 -3.74 -11.73
C THR A 123 13.91 -4.04 -10.85
N ASN A 124 14.97 -3.23 -10.96
CA ASN A 124 16.18 -3.41 -10.15
C ASN A 124 16.96 -2.08 -10.02
N PRO A 125 16.99 -1.43 -8.84
CA PRO A 125 16.12 -1.74 -7.69
C PRO A 125 14.66 -1.38 -7.98
N LYS A 126 13.73 -2.10 -7.34
CA LYS A 126 12.33 -1.68 -7.37
C LYS A 126 12.18 -0.42 -6.52
N ASN A 127 11.44 0.54 -7.02
CA ASN A 127 11.13 1.76 -6.29
C ASN A 127 9.63 1.97 -6.19
N ALA A 128 9.21 2.70 -5.15
CA ALA A 128 7.82 3.03 -4.91
C ALA A 128 7.70 4.42 -4.30
N SER A 129 6.53 5.02 -4.45
CA SER A 129 6.18 6.29 -3.83
C SER A 129 4.79 6.20 -3.20
N ILE A 130 4.69 6.53 -1.93
CA ILE A 130 3.42 6.52 -1.18
C ILE A 130 3.04 7.97 -0.84
N ARG A 131 1.83 8.35 -1.21
CA ARG A 131 1.24 9.67 -0.90
C ARG A 131 0.13 9.52 0.11
N MET A 132 0.23 10.21 1.23
CA MET A 132 -0.72 10.05 2.33
C MET A 132 -0.93 11.34 3.12
N ASN A 133 -2.09 11.42 3.77
CA ASN A 133 -2.35 12.41 4.81
C ASN A 133 -2.16 11.76 6.18
N VAL A 134 -1.33 12.37 7.00
CA VAL A 134 -1.08 11.95 8.37
C VAL A 134 -1.51 13.03 9.35
N PHE A 135 -1.95 12.62 10.51
CA PHE A 135 -2.20 13.49 11.64
C PHE A 135 -1.24 13.10 12.75
N VAL A 136 -0.40 14.04 13.13
CA VAL A 136 0.63 13.83 14.15
C VAL A 136 0.30 14.70 15.36
N ARG A 137 0.25 14.10 16.54
CA ARG A 137 0.29 14.81 17.81
C ARG A 137 1.59 14.45 18.48
N ALA A 138 2.36 15.48 18.80
CA ALA A 138 3.68 15.32 19.40
C ALA A 138 3.97 16.47 20.34
N SER A 139 4.86 16.21 21.32
CA SER A 139 5.37 17.20 22.24
C SER A 139 6.87 17.33 22.11
N ARG A 140 7.36 18.56 22.29
CA ARG A 140 8.78 18.87 22.39
C ARG A 140 9.01 19.75 23.61
N GLY A 141 9.49 19.15 24.69
CA GLY A 141 9.59 19.81 26.00
C GLY A 141 8.20 20.21 26.52
N GLN A 142 7.96 21.48 26.75
CA GLN A 142 6.67 21.99 27.27
C GLN A 142 5.66 22.32 26.15
N ASN A 143 6.05 22.22 24.89
CA ASN A 143 5.20 22.55 23.76
C ASN A 143 4.60 21.29 23.16
N ALA A 144 3.30 21.06 23.38
CA ALA A 144 2.53 20.02 22.70
C ALA A 144 1.74 20.62 21.53
N GLY A 145 1.69 19.92 20.42
CA GLY A 145 0.94 20.36 19.25
C GLY A 145 0.41 19.20 18.43
N SER A 146 -0.63 19.48 17.64
CA SER A 146 -1.17 18.53 16.69
C SER A 146 -1.18 19.17 15.31
N VAL A 147 -0.66 18.45 14.32
CA VAL A 147 -0.47 18.98 12.97
C VAL A 147 -0.91 17.96 11.94
N PRO A 148 -1.87 18.30 11.05
CA PRO A 148 -2.07 17.53 9.83
C PRO A 148 -0.90 17.77 8.87
N ARG A 149 -0.45 16.73 8.19
CA ARG A 149 0.61 16.80 7.17
C ARG A 149 0.24 15.95 5.97
N TRP A 150 0.52 16.48 4.81
CA TRP A 150 0.63 15.69 3.60
C TRP A 150 2.08 15.19 3.49
N VAL A 151 2.22 13.89 3.28
CA VAL A 151 3.53 13.24 3.24
C VAL A 151 3.62 12.39 1.98
N ARG A 152 4.75 12.49 1.29
CA ARG A 152 5.16 11.56 0.24
C ARG A 152 6.42 10.87 0.71
N VAL A 153 6.40 9.55 0.70
CA VAL A 153 7.54 8.71 1.06
C VAL A 153 8.04 8.01 -0.18
N HIS A 154 9.33 8.12 -0.45
CA HIS A 154 10.01 7.38 -1.50
C HIS A 154 10.69 6.15 -0.90
N LEU A 155 10.46 5.01 -1.53
CA LEU A 155 10.92 3.72 -1.05
C LEU A 155 11.69 3.00 -2.15
N GLU A 156 12.69 2.22 -1.71
CA GLU A 156 13.48 1.36 -2.57
C GLU A 156 13.56 -0.04 -1.96
N GLN A 157 13.52 -1.06 -2.81
CA GLN A 157 13.64 -2.44 -2.38
C GLN A 157 15.06 -2.91 -2.57
N ASP A 158 15.73 -3.21 -1.48
CA ASP A 158 17.05 -3.84 -1.46
C ASP A 158 16.98 -5.23 -0.80
N HIS A 159 17.56 -6.24 -1.48
CA HIS A 159 17.54 -7.64 -1.02
C HIS A 159 16.16 -8.15 -0.57
N GLY A 160 15.09 -7.73 -1.28
CA GLY A 160 13.71 -8.15 -1.01
C GLY A 160 13.04 -7.43 0.17
N LYS A 161 13.71 -6.44 0.79
CA LYS A 161 13.15 -5.59 1.86
C LYS A 161 12.98 -4.17 1.37
N TRP A 162 11.90 -3.54 1.81
CA TRP A 162 11.65 -2.13 1.51
C TRP A 162 12.32 -1.22 2.53
N PHE A 163 12.90 -0.13 2.04
CA PHE A 163 13.53 0.91 2.85
C PHE A 163 13.06 2.28 2.39
N VAL A 164 12.99 3.21 3.33
CA VAL A 164 12.74 4.62 3.03
C VAL A 164 14.05 5.25 2.57
N VAL A 165 14.05 5.87 1.38
CA VAL A 165 15.22 6.56 0.82
C VAL A 165 15.08 8.07 0.90
N ASP A 166 13.82 8.58 0.87
CA ASP A 166 13.54 10.00 0.96
C ASP A 166 12.10 10.24 1.39
N TYR A 167 11.80 11.43 1.89
CA TYR A 167 10.45 11.84 2.22
C TYR A 167 10.26 13.35 2.00
N GLU A 168 9.05 13.70 1.57
CA GLU A 168 8.60 15.08 1.49
C GLU A 168 7.39 15.26 2.42
N HIS A 169 7.34 16.38 3.12
CA HIS A 169 6.15 16.73 3.89
C HIS A 169 5.73 18.18 3.58
N ARG A 170 4.42 18.40 3.50
CA ARG A 170 3.83 19.71 3.20
C ARG A 170 2.57 19.94 4.02
N ASP A 171 2.15 21.19 4.06
CA ASP A 171 0.83 21.53 4.59
C ASP A 171 -0.25 20.96 3.64
N PRO A 172 -1.30 20.30 4.16
CA PRO A 172 -2.38 19.75 3.32
C PRO A 172 -3.07 20.79 2.43
N HIS A 173 -3.16 22.05 2.88
CA HIS A 173 -3.75 23.13 2.09
C HIS A 173 -2.93 23.46 0.84
N TYR A 174 -1.62 23.31 0.90
CA TYR A 174 -0.76 23.58 -0.25
C TYR A 174 -0.99 22.62 -1.42
N GLU A 175 -1.33 21.36 -1.13
CA GLU A 175 -1.64 20.35 -2.16
C GLU A 175 -2.99 20.67 -2.86
N MET A 176 -3.99 21.13 -2.10
CA MET A 176 -5.28 21.54 -2.68
C MET A 176 -5.11 22.73 -3.63
N LEU A 177 -4.37 23.75 -3.22
CA LEU A 177 -4.11 24.93 -4.03
C LEU A 177 -3.33 24.60 -5.32
N ASN A 178 -2.35 23.70 -5.25
CA ASN A 178 -1.58 23.31 -6.44
C ASN A 178 -2.36 22.40 -7.39
N ARG A 179 -3.28 21.59 -6.89
CA ARG A 179 -4.16 20.76 -7.74
C ARG A 179 -5.11 21.61 -8.55
N ASP A 180 -5.77 22.57 -7.90
CA ASP A 180 -6.67 23.51 -8.56
C ASP A 180 -5.92 24.43 -9.54
N GLY A 181 -4.68 24.80 -9.23
CA GLY A 181 -3.81 25.56 -10.12
C GLY A 181 -3.38 24.78 -11.37
N ARG A 182 -3.06 23.50 -11.25
CA ARG A 182 -2.73 22.63 -12.40
C ARG A 182 -3.93 22.34 -13.27
N GLU A 183 -5.09 22.04 -12.69
CA GLU A 183 -6.32 21.84 -13.46
C GLU A 183 -6.73 23.09 -14.22
N ARG A 184 -6.52 24.29 -13.64
CA ARG A 184 -6.72 25.57 -14.34
C ARG A 184 -5.74 25.77 -15.50
N LEU A 185 -4.47 25.46 -15.31
CA LEU A 185 -3.47 25.57 -16.38
C LEU A 185 -3.76 24.59 -17.51
N ASP A 186 -4.04 23.33 -17.20
CA ASP A 186 -4.38 22.31 -18.21
C ASP A 186 -5.66 22.67 -18.99
N SER A 187 -6.63 23.36 -18.37
CA SER A 187 -7.82 23.84 -19.04
C SER A 187 -7.57 25.02 -19.99
N LEU A 188 -6.53 25.82 -19.73
CA LEU A 188 -6.13 26.94 -20.59
C LEU A 188 -5.31 26.52 -21.80
N TYR A 189 -4.54 25.42 -21.69
CA TYR A 189 -3.69 24.89 -22.78
C TYR A 189 -4.40 23.89 -23.71
N LYS A 190 -5.65 23.49 -23.40
CA LYS A 190 -6.46 22.58 -24.23
C LYS A 190 -7.40 23.30 -25.22
N ARG A 191 -7.15 24.56 -25.53
CA ARG A 191 -7.87 25.29 -26.59
C ARG A 191 -7.02 25.50 -27.81
#